data_b206e89984f5cc09e2639bdf713fdd8e
#
_entry.id   b206e89984f5cc09e2639bdf713fdd8e
#
_cell.length_a   1.000
_cell.length_b   1.000
_cell.length_c   1.000
_cell.angle_alpha   90.00
_cell.angle_beta   90.00
_cell.angle_gamma   90.00
#
_symmetry.space_group_name_H-M   'P 1'
#
loop_
_entity.id
_entity.type
_entity.pdbx_description
1 polymer ?
#
loop_
_entity_poly.entity_id
_entity_poly.type
_entity_poly.pdbx_seq_one_letter_code
_entity_poly.pdbx_strand_id
1 'polypeptide(L)'
;MNTPMTCENTYTLEHHQMTLHFLRTEDQFALCAFQPSSIPLEGEHIARPLVNLAVSGEAAGGLHTTTHASYALMSELKLEHLVQENLRLVATYVLPRKKLRLAVTVEAVPETAVLRVHTAAENIGGEPVDIRFLSSAFLQGLCLGGLRDVFDPQRIRVHYCRQTWHGEGQWQTSSLEEMGLYKGSVIWCGCSASIQSVGSFPTSCFAPVMVIEDTESNSFWYVQLETAGSWSLELGYSGNYQKGGLYLLADAADENVGGWHHTLQPGERYTADCAAVGCLQGSWNDVLRELTRYRRTLAPAGPRPLVFNDYMNCIWGAPTDELLLPLIDRAAELGAEVFCIDSGWFTEPGRHWSGDFGDWLPGERRFGEMTLQGILDQIRRKGMRAGLWTEIEVCSDTARWYAKPDSCFLMRNGKRVEGGMRTFLNFTDPQVRVHIRNVLERLIGMGVTFFKNDYNLSTGIGADNLADSAAEGLRRNIDAFYMLLDEVRLAHPEVTLEGCASGGMRGDYKTLQHVDINSFSDQVDYRRCPSVITGCLCNILPEQLGVWCY
;
A
#
# COMPACT_ATOMS: atom_id res chain seq x y z
N MET A 1 5.92 19.35 -25.12
CA MET A 1 6.28 19.03 -26.52
C MET A 1 5.02 19.10 -27.35
N ASN A 2 5.01 19.85 -28.44
CA ASN A 2 3.82 20.04 -29.30
C ASN A 2 4.04 19.40 -30.69
N THR A 3 4.55 18.17 -30.72
CA THR A 3 4.64 17.44 -32.00
C THR A 3 3.26 16.86 -32.30
N PRO A 4 2.65 17.18 -33.43
CA PRO A 4 1.37 16.60 -33.81
C PRO A 4 1.51 15.10 -34.01
N MET A 5 0.53 14.33 -33.53
CA MET A 5 0.47 12.90 -33.79
C MET A 5 0.10 12.66 -35.25
N THR A 6 0.90 11.83 -35.91
CA THR A 6 0.63 11.35 -37.28
C THR A 6 0.66 9.82 -37.25
N CYS A 7 0.10 9.16 -38.25
CA CYS A 7 0.17 7.69 -38.34
C CYS A 7 1.59 7.13 -38.29
N GLU A 8 2.58 7.92 -38.70
CA GLU A 8 4.00 7.51 -38.76
C GLU A 8 4.69 7.61 -37.41
N ASN A 9 4.18 8.42 -36.44
CA ASN A 9 4.78 8.63 -35.13
C ASN A 9 3.91 8.20 -33.96
N THR A 10 2.85 7.42 -34.23
CA THR A 10 1.94 6.89 -33.21
C THR A 10 2.28 5.44 -32.90
N TYR A 11 2.31 5.10 -31.61
CA TYR A 11 2.43 3.75 -31.11
C TYR A 11 1.27 3.48 -30.16
N THR A 12 0.61 2.33 -30.27
CA THR A 12 -0.52 1.94 -29.42
C THR A 12 -0.21 0.66 -28.66
N LEU A 13 -0.60 0.64 -27.38
CA LEU A 13 -0.64 -0.56 -26.56
C LEU A 13 -2.10 -0.83 -26.20
N GLU A 14 -2.62 -1.96 -26.67
CA GLU A 14 -3.99 -2.39 -26.38
C GLU A 14 -3.99 -3.56 -25.41
N HIS A 15 -4.89 -3.51 -24.44
CA HIS A 15 -5.12 -4.60 -23.50
C HIS A 15 -6.58 -4.58 -23.02
N HIS A 16 -7.32 -5.69 -23.22
CA HIS A 16 -8.75 -5.74 -22.98
C HIS A 16 -9.52 -4.58 -23.62
N GLN A 17 -10.18 -3.75 -22.82
CA GLN A 17 -10.99 -2.61 -23.26
C GLN A 17 -10.24 -1.28 -23.19
N MET A 18 -8.92 -1.28 -23.04
CA MET A 18 -8.13 -0.07 -22.87
C MET A 18 -7.05 0.06 -23.94
N THR A 19 -6.76 1.30 -24.29
CA THR A 19 -5.72 1.67 -25.24
C THR A 19 -4.89 2.81 -24.67
N LEU A 20 -3.57 2.63 -24.71
CA LEU A 20 -2.59 3.68 -24.46
C LEU A 20 -2.05 4.14 -25.80
N HIS A 21 -2.15 5.43 -26.05
CA HIS A 21 -1.66 6.06 -27.27
C HIS A 21 -0.38 6.85 -26.96
N PHE A 22 0.71 6.50 -27.64
CA PHE A 22 2.01 7.12 -27.43
C PHE A 22 2.46 7.87 -28.67
N LEU A 23 3.11 9.00 -28.44
CA LEU A 23 4.00 9.61 -29.41
C LEU A 23 5.33 8.85 -29.39
N ARG A 24 5.77 8.33 -30.54
CA ARG A 24 7.06 7.66 -30.71
C ARG A 24 7.85 8.32 -31.80
N THR A 25 9.03 8.80 -31.46
CA THR A 25 10.04 9.26 -32.40
C THR A 25 11.35 8.54 -32.13
N GLU A 26 12.45 8.90 -32.82
CA GLU A 26 13.75 8.29 -32.58
C GLU A 26 14.22 8.44 -31.13
N ASP A 27 13.99 9.62 -30.52
CA ASP A 27 14.45 9.95 -29.16
C ASP A 27 13.32 10.18 -28.14
N GLN A 28 12.06 9.88 -28.49
CA GLN A 28 10.90 10.14 -27.64
C GLN A 28 9.95 8.95 -27.61
N PHE A 29 9.45 8.64 -26.43
CA PHE A 29 8.31 7.77 -26.20
C PHE A 29 7.49 8.35 -25.06
N ALA A 30 6.30 8.86 -25.36
CA ALA A 30 5.52 9.65 -24.42
C ALA A 30 4.02 9.35 -24.56
N LEU A 31 3.32 9.17 -23.44
CA LEU A 31 1.88 8.92 -23.41
C LEU A 31 1.11 10.19 -23.78
N CYS A 32 0.21 10.08 -24.73
CA CYS A 32 -0.70 11.13 -25.18
C CYS A 32 -2.10 10.97 -24.62
N ALA A 33 -2.58 9.72 -24.58
CA ALA A 33 -3.90 9.39 -24.07
C ALA A 33 -3.92 7.97 -23.47
N PHE A 34 -4.67 7.82 -22.40
CA PHE A 34 -5.06 6.56 -21.80
C PHE A 34 -6.57 6.52 -21.73
N GLN A 35 -7.21 5.65 -22.49
CA GLN A 35 -8.65 5.66 -22.62
C GLN A 35 -9.24 4.28 -22.94
N PRO A 36 -10.56 4.07 -22.73
CA PRO A 36 -11.24 2.89 -23.23
C PRO A 36 -11.11 2.80 -24.74
N SER A 37 -10.86 1.61 -25.28
CA SER A 37 -10.66 1.35 -26.72
C SER A 37 -11.84 1.74 -27.61
N SER A 38 -13.03 1.86 -27.02
CA SER A 38 -14.25 2.30 -27.71
C SER A 38 -14.29 3.81 -27.99
N ILE A 39 -13.39 4.60 -27.36
CA ILE A 39 -13.35 6.05 -27.50
C ILE A 39 -12.28 6.40 -28.53
N PRO A 40 -12.62 7.06 -29.65
CA PRO A 40 -11.64 7.45 -30.65
C PRO A 40 -10.70 8.53 -30.11
N LEU A 41 -9.44 8.45 -30.52
CA LEU A 41 -8.47 9.51 -30.25
C LEU A 41 -8.64 10.62 -31.27
N GLU A 42 -9.08 11.80 -30.83
CA GLU A 42 -9.31 12.96 -31.70
C GLU A 42 -8.56 14.20 -31.20
N GLY A 43 -8.14 15.04 -32.11
CA GLY A 43 -7.54 16.37 -31.84
C GLY A 43 -6.05 16.36 -31.51
N GLU A 44 -5.58 17.48 -30.97
CA GLU A 44 -4.20 17.66 -30.52
C GLU A 44 -4.03 17.16 -29.09
N HIS A 45 -2.91 16.49 -28.78
CA HIS A 45 -2.62 15.93 -27.49
C HIS A 45 -1.29 16.40 -26.92
N ILE A 46 -1.19 16.46 -25.60
CA ILE A 46 0.07 16.70 -24.88
C ILE A 46 0.69 15.34 -24.54
N ALA A 47 1.91 15.11 -25.02
CA ALA A 47 2.64 13.89 -24.72
C ALA A 47 3.55 14.08 -23.50
N ARG A 48 3.54 13.10 -22.57
CA ARG A 48 4.41 13.05 -21.40
C ARG A 48 5.00 11.64 -21.23
N PRO A 49 6.27 11.50 -20.78
CA PRO A 49 6.78 10.19 -20.36
C PRO A 49 5.91 9.56 -19.29
N LEU A 50 5.87 8.23 -19.21
CA LEU A 50 5.14 7.49 -18.18
C LEU A 50 5.79 7.58 -16.78
N VAL A 51 6.85 8.32 -16.63
CA VAL A 51 7.62 8.50 -15.40
C VAL A 51 7.84 9.97 -15.12
N ASN A 52 7.92 10.31 -13.85
CA ASN A 52 8.32 11.63 -13.39
C ASN A 52 9.35 11.51 -12.29
N LEU A 53 10.30 12.45 -12.25
CA LEU A 53 11.45 12.44 -11.36
C LEU A 53 11.77 13.86 -10.90
N ALA A 54 12.13 14.01 -9.60
CA ALA A 54 12.78 15.20 -9.08
C ALA A 54 14.17 14.87 -8.53
N VAL A 55 15.11 15.76 -8.76
CA VAL A 55 16.49 15.66 -8.29
C VAL A 55 16.81 16.89 -7.45
N SER A 56 17.64 16.73 -6.43
CA SER A 56 18.07 17.84 -5.58
C SER A 56 18.66 19.01 -6.39
N GLY A 57 18.26 20.23 -6.02
CA GLY A 57 18.68 21.47 -6.69
C GLY A 57 17.86 21.82 -7.94
N GLU A 58 16.90 21.01 -8.36
CA GLU A 58 15.93 21.37 -9.40
C GLU A 58 14.67 22.00 -8.78
N ALA A 59 14.18 23.06 -9.38
CA ALA A 59 12.93 23.67 -8.92
C ALA A 59 11.74 22.77 -9.27
N ALA A 60 10.83 22.62 -8.30
CA ALA A 60 9.57 21.93 -8.53
C ALA A 60 8.59 22.82 -9.29
N GLY A 61 7.92 22.23 -10.25
CA GLY A 61 6.71 22.77 -10.85
C GLY A 61 6.89 23.89 -11.86
N GLY A 62 5.77 24.39 -12.30
CA GLY A 62 5.65 25.52 -13.22
C GLY A 62 5.43 26.85 -12.49
N LEU A 63 5.27 27.91 -13.25
CA LEU A 63 4.86 29.23 -12.71
C LEU A 63 3.53 29.08 -11.96
N HIS A 64 3.50 29.56 -10.71
CA HIS A 64 2.32 29.58 -9.85
C HIS A 64 1.73 28.22 -9.44
N THR A 65 2.43 27.09 -9.70
CA THR A 65 1.96 25.76 -9.32
C THR A 65 3.09 24.91 -8.74
N THR A 66 2.73 23.99 -7.85
CA THR A 66 3.63 23.02 -7.23
C THR A 66 3.31 21.58 -7.65
N THR A 67 2.74 21.40 -8.85
CA THR A 67 2.35 20.08 -9.33
C THR A 67 3.58 19.26 -9.73
N HIS A 68 3.60 17.99 -9.36
CA HIS A 68 4.68 17.07 -9.75
C HIS A 68 4.78 16.90 -11.29
N ALA A 69 3.68 17.08 -12.02
CA ALA A 69 3.65 17.00 -13.48
C ALA A 69 4.46 18.09 -14.21
N SER A 70 4.94 19.10 -13.52
CA SER A 70 5.56 20.29 -14.11
C SER A 70 7.08 20.36 -13.98
N TYR A 71 7.77 19.27 -13.65
CA TYR A 71 9.23 19.26 -13.58
C TYR A 71 9.86 19.47 -14.96
N ALA A 72 10.60 20.57 -15.13
CA ALA A 72 11.27 20.92 -16.37
C ALA A 72 12.28 19.85 -16.83
N LEU A 73 12.89 19.16 -15.86
CA LEU A 73 13.85 18.09 -16.10
C LEU A 73 13.31 16.98 -17.00
N MET A 74 12.01 16.68 -16.93
CA MET A 74 11.38 15.64 -17.73
C MET A 74 11.36 15.96 -19.24
N SER A 75 11.50 17.22 -19.62
CA SER A 75 11.61 17.60 -21.04
C SER A 75 12.95 17.23 -21.68
N GLU A 76 13.96 16.89 -20.86
CA GLU A 76 15.31 16.51 -21.30
C GLU A 76 15.47 15.00 -21.48
N LEU A 77 14.46 14.19 -21.08
CA LEU A 77 14.48 12.74 -21.24
C LEU A 77 14.56 12.35 -22.71
N LYS A 78 15.47 11.44 -23.04
CA LYS A 78 15.61 10.84 -24.36
C LYS A 78 15.38 9.34 -24.26
N LEU A 79 14.61 8.82 -25.21
CA LEU A 79 14.42 7.37 -25.34
C LEU A 79 15.76 6.73 -25.73
N GLU A 80 16.20 5.73 -24.98
CA GLU A 80 17.38 4.90 -25.27
C GLU A 80 16.96 3.58 -25.91
N HIS A 81 15.98 2.90 -25.28
CA HIS A 81 15.48 1.61 -25.76
C HIS A 81 13.98 1.48 -25.52
N LEU A 82 13.29 0.82 -26.45
CA LEU A 82 11.91 0.39 -26.31
C LEU A 82 11.82 -1.09 -26.68
N VAL A 83 11.41 -1.91 -25.72
CA VAL A 83 11.26 -3.36 -25.88
C VAL A 83 9.83 -3.73 -25.55
N GLN A 84 9.17 -4.46 -26.45
CA GLN A 84 7.88 -5.09 -26.17
C GLN A 84 7.99 -6.59 -26.41
N GLU A 85 7.66 -7.35 -25.39
CA GLU A 85 7.63 -8.81 -25.42
C GLU A 85 6.32 -9.30 -24.80
N ASN A 86 5.48 -9.95 -25.58
CA ASN A 86 4.17 -10.43 -25.15
C ASN A 86 3.34 -9.32 -24.45
N LEU A 87 3.06 -9.51 -23.16
CA LEU A 87 2.26 -8.60 -22.33
C LEU A 87 3.11 -7.56 -21.57
N ARG A 88 4.39 -7.41 -21.90
CA ARG A 88 5.33 -6.54 -21.20
C ARG A 88 5.97 -5.54 -22.17
N LEU A 89 5.87 -4.27 -21.80
CA LEU A 89 6.53 -3.13 -22.46
C LEU A 89 7.57 -2.54 -21.51
N VAL A 90 8.79 -2.32 -21.98
CA VAL A 90 9.85 -1.61 -21.23
C VAL A 90 10.35 -0.45 -22.06
N ALA A 91 10.18 0.75 -21.54
CA ALA A 91 10.76 1.97 -22.10
C ALA A 91 11.93 2.42 -21.21
N THR A 92 13.11 2.53 -21.79
CA THR A 92 14.32 3.01 -21.11
C THR A 92 14.71 4.37 -21.65
N TYR A 93 14.88 5.32 -20.76
CA TYR A 93 15.24 6.70 -21.06
C TYR A 93 16.58 7.05 -20.41
N VAL A 94 17.28 7.98 -21.03
CA VAL A 94 18.46 8.62 -20.44
C VAL A 94 18.16 10.09 -20.19
N LEU A 95 18.64 10.57 -19.05
CA LEU A 95 18.67 11.97 -18.65
C LEU A 95 20.14 12.43 -18.66
N PRO A 96 20.67 12.94 -19.82
CA PRO A 96 22.11 13.08 -20.00
C PRO A 96 22.75 14.06 -19.01
N ARG A 97 22.08 15.18 -18.68
CA ARG A 97 22.59 16.22 -17.79
C ARG A 97 22.81 15.68 -16.36
N LYS A 98 21.97 14.76 -15.90
CA LYS A 98 22.05 14.15 -14.56
C LYS A 98 22.74 12.80 -14.56
N LYS A 99 23.08 12.27 -15.75
CA LYS A 99 23.66 10.92 -15.90
C LYS A 99 22.81 9.84 -15.22
N LEU A 100 21.49 9.95 -15.39
CA LEU A 100 20.51 8.97 -14.90
C LEU A 100 19.91 8.21 -16.07
N ARG A 101 19.65 6.94 -15.85
CA ARG A 101 18.82 6.08 -16.71
C ARG A 101 17.52 5.81 -15.98
N LEU A 102 16.38 6.01 -16.64
CA LEU A 102 15.06 5.71 -16.12
C LEU A 102 14.46 4.57 -16.92
N ALA A 103 13.91 3.58 -16.25
CA ALA A 103 13.18 2.49 -16.89
C ALA A 103 11.73 2.50 -16.42
N VAL A 104 10.80 2.38 -17.37
CA VAL A 104 9.37 2.18 -17.09
C VAL A 104 8.99 0.82 -17.64
N THR A 105 8.45 -0.03 -16.78
CA THR A 105 7.90 -1.32 -17.16
C THR A 105 6.39 -1.26 -17.04
N VAL A 106 5.67 -1.64 -18.09
CA VAL A 106 4.22 -1.81 -18.14
C VAL A 106 3.94 -3.28 -18.43
N GLU A 107 3.27 -3.96 -17.51
CA GLU A 107 2.91 -5.37 -17.62
C GLU A 107 1.39 -5.51 -17.63
N ALA A 108 0.86 -6.07 -18.71
CA ALA A 108 -0.56 -6.38 -18.79
C ALA A 108 -0.88 -7.65 -17.98
N VAL A 109 -1.84 -7.56 -17.08
CA VAL A 109 -2.25 -8.69 -16.23
C VAL A 109 -3.30 -9.51 -16.96
N PRO A 110 -3.02 -10.79 -17.29
CA PRO A 110 -3.94 -11.64 -18.03
C PRO A 110 -5.35 -11.67 -17.41
N GLU A 111 -6.37 -11.74 -18.25
CA GLU A 111 -7.78 -11.87 -17.86
C GLU A 111 -8.35 -10.70 -17.02
N THR A 112 -7.62 -9.59 -16.93
CA THR A 112 -8.05 -8.37 -16.21
C THR A 112 -7.84 -7.13 -17.07
N ALA A 113 -8.65 -6.09 -16.86
CA ALA A 113 -8.41 -4.77 -17.45
C ALA A 113 -7.42 -3.97 -16.59
N VAL A 114 -6.27 -4.56 -16.23
CA VAL A 114 -5.24 -3.95 -15.37
C VAL A 114 -3.86 -4.06 -16.01
N LEU A 115 -3.12 -2.96 -15.93
CA LEU A 115 -1.70 -2.88 -16.21
C LEU A 115 -0.95 -2.63 -14.90
N ARG A 116 0.12 -3.37 -14.65
CA ARG A 116 1.08 -3.06 -13.59
C ARG A 116 2.18 -2.17 -14.15
N VAL A 117 2.42 -1.05 -13.48
CA VAL A 117 3.46 -0.09 -13.86
C VAL A 117 4.45 0.03 -12.72
N HIS A 118 5.73 -0.07 -13.04
CA HIS A 118 6.80 0.26 -12.12
C HIS A 118 7.93 0.98 -12.85
N THR A 119 8.56 1.87 -12.11
CA THR A 119 9.64 2.70 -12.60
C THR A 119 10.93 2.41 -11.83
N ALA A 120 12.05 2.65 -12.46
CA ALA A 120 13.34 2.56 -11.80
C ALA A 120 14.27 3.70 -12.29
N ALA A 121 15.12 4.17 -11.39
CA ALA A 121 16.18 5.11 -11.69
C ALA A 121 17.54 4.46 -11.40
N GLU A 122 18.51 4.61 -12.31
CA GLU A 122 19.87 4.11 -12.18
C GLU A 122 20.86 5.24 -12.37
N ASN A 123 21.82 5.36 -11.48
CA ASN A 123 22.91 6.30 -11.64
C ASN A 123 23.99 5.72 -12.57
N ILE A 124 24.06 6.22 -13.80
CA ILE A 124 25.07 5.80 -14.80
C ILE A 124 26.28 6.75 -14.84
N GLY A 125 26.36 7.66 -13.89
CA GLY A 125 27.48 8.60 -13.71
C GLY A 125 28.53 8.11 -12.72
N GLY A 126 29.54 8.97 -12.49
CA GLY A 126 30.62 8.73 -11.50
C GLY A 126 30.41 9.43 -10.16
N GLU A 127 29.38 10.26 -10.03
CA GLU A 127 29.08 11.03 -8.81
C GLU A 127 27.71 10.64 -8.25
N PRO A 128 27.48 10.68 -6.92
CA PRO A 128 26.18 10.42 -6.32
C PRO A 128 25.12 11.41 -6.85
N VAL A 129 23.90 10.93 -7.01
CA VAL A 129 22.73 11.74 -7.41
C VAL A 129 21.62 11.58 -6.39
N ASP A 130 21.22 12.69 -5.78
CA ASP A 130 20.18 12.72 -4.77
C ASP A 130 18.81 12.94 -5.43
N ILE A 131 17.97 11.89 -5.43
CA ILE A 131 16.60 11.92 -5.95
C ILE A 131 15.62 12.25 -4.82
N ARG A 132 14.64 13.12 -5.12
CA ARG A 132 13.64 13.64 -4.18
C ARG A 132 12.25 13.10 -4.44
N PHE A 133 12.07 12.51 -5.60
CA PHE A 133 10.82 11.96 -6.08
C PHE A 133 11.09 11.02 -7.25
N LEU A 134 10.39 9.88 -7.29
CA LEU A 134 10.32 8.98 -8.45
C LEU A 134 8.94 8.37 -8.50
N SER A 135 8.10 8.77 -9.45
CA SER A 135 6.75 8.25 -9.56
C SER A 135 6.71 6.74 -9.81
N SER A 136 5.78 6.05 -9.20
CA SER A 136 5.43 4.65 -9.52
C SER A 136 4.78 4.56 -10.90
N ALA A 137 3.87 5.51 -11.21
CA ALA A 137 3.25 5.68 -12.52
C ALA A 137 2.87 7.14 -12.76
N PHE A 138 2.98 7.59 -14.02
CA PHE A 138 2.47 8.88 -14.47
C PHE A 138 1.63 8.68 -15.72
N LEU A 139 0.33 8.85 -15.60
CA LEU A 139 -0.65 8.67 -16.67
C LEU A 139 -1.12 10.04 -17.16
N GLN A 140 -1.05 10.28 -18.45
CA GLN A 140 -1.47 11.50 -19.11
C GLN A 140 -2.64 11.22 -20.04
N GLY A 141 -3.49 12.21 -20.28
CA GLY A 141 -4.54 12.14 -21.27
C GLY A 141 -5.75 11.33 -20.85
N LEU A 142 -6.19 11.52 -19.59
CA LEU A 142 -7.45 11.00 -19.10
C LEU A 142 -8.58 11.97 -19.41
N CYS A 143 -9.81 11.46 -19.57
CA CYS A 143 -11.01 12.26 -19.79
C CYS A 143 -10.93 13.18 -21.02
N LEU A 144 -10.20 12.75 -22.06
CA LEU A 144 -10.18 13.41 -23.36
C LEU A 144 -11.47 13.11 -24.12
N GLY A 145 -11.95 14.12 -24.86
CA GLY A 145 -13.21 13.99 -25.59
C GLY A 145 -14.42 14.45 -24.77
N GLY A 146 -15.61 14.17 -25.28
CA GLY A 146 -16.87 14.62 -24.73
C GLY A 146 -17.24 16.06 -25.13
N LEU A 147 -18.54 16.37 -25.04
CA LEU A 147 -19.08 17.67 -25.44
C LEU A 147 -18.95 18.73 -24.35
N ARG A 148 -18.99 18.32 -23.08
CA ARG A 148 -18.91 19.22 -21.93
C ARG A 148 -17.45 19.42 -21.51
N ASP A 149 -17.21 20.56 -20.87
CA ASP A 149 -15.93 20.85 -20.22
C ASP A 149 -15.67 19.84 -19.09
N VAL A 150 -14.43 19.40 -18.91
CA VAL A 150 -14.04 18.52 -17.79
C VAL A 150 -14.31 19.18 -16.43
N PHE A 151 -14.35 20.51 -16.37
CA PHE A 151 -14.70 21.27 -15.16
C PHE A 151 -16.21 21.49 -14.98
N ASP A 152 -17.07 20.93 -15.85
CA ASP A 152 -18.50 20.82 -15.53
C ASP A 152 -18.64 19.90 -14.31
N PRO A 153 -19.17 20.38 -13.17
CA PRO A 153 -19.25 19.58 -11.93
C PRO A 153 -20.08 18.29 -12.07
N GLN A 154 -20.89 18.19 -13.12
CA GLN A 154 -21.70 17.00 -13.37
C GLN A 154 -20.99 16.00 -14.28
N ARG A 155 -19.87 16.34 -14.91
CA ARG A 155 -19.16 15.46 -15.84
C ARG A 155 -18.18 14.54 -15.13
N ILE A 156 -17.18 15.08 -14.45
CA ILE A 156 -16.12 14.28 -13.83
C ILE A 156 -16.41 14.08 -12.36
N ARG A 157 -16.37 12.82 -11.93
CA ARG A 157 -16.47 12.41 -10.53
C ARG A 157 -15.21 11.68 -10.12
N VAL A 158 -14.70 12.02 -8.96
CA VAL A 158 -13.53 11.37 -8.36
C VAL A 158 -13.99 10.60 -7.13
N HIS A 159 -13.75 9.28 -7.16
CA HIS A 159 -14.10 8.39 -6.05
C HIS A 159 -12.83 7.99 -5.32
N TYR A 160 -12.83 8.15 -4.00
CA TYR A 160 -11.74 7.80 -3.11
C TYR A 160 -12.28 7.33 -1.76
N CYS A 161 -11.49 6.53 -1.06
CA CYS A 161 -11.92 5.93 0.19
C CYS A 161 -11.22 6.60 1.38
N ARG A 162 -11.98 7.30 2.22
CA ARG A 162 -11.49 7.79 3.51
C ARG A 162 -11.39 6.63 4.49
N GLN A 163 -10.35 6.70 5.29
CA GLN A 163 -10.04 5.72 6.33
C GLN A 163 -9.79 6.47 7.64
N THR A 164 -10.31 5.92 8.72
CA THR A 164 -9.97 6.35 10.06
C THR A 164 -10.26 5.21 11.02
N TRP A 165 -9.57 5.15 12.13
CA TRP A 165 -9.86 4.16 13.17
C TRP A 165 -11.32 4.21 13.58
N HIS A 166 -12.01 3.07 13.59
CA HIS A 166 -13.46 2.87 13.80
C HIS A 166 -14.37 3.42 12.68
N GLY A 167 -13.82 3.90 11.59
CA GLY A 167 -14.58 4.44 10.46
C GLY A 167 -13.88 4.15 9.13
N GLU A 168 -13.41 2.92 8.98
CA GLU A 168 -12.74 2.43 7.78
C GLU A 168 -13.75 2.29 6.62
N GLY A 169 -13.25 2.28 5.39
CA GLY A 169 -14.07 2.00 4.21
C GLY A 169 -15.06 3.09 3.82
N GLN A 170 -14.84 4.36 4.17
CA GLN A 170 -15.79 5.45 3.89
C GLN A 170 -15.53 6.06 2.50
N TRP A 171 -16.17 5.51 1.48
CA TRP A 171 -16.08 6.01 0.12
C TRP A 171 -16.75 7.38 -0.03
N GLN A 172 -16.06 8.27 -0.72
CA GLN A 172 -16.50 9.61 -1.07
C GLN A 172 -16.51 9.78 -2.58
N THR A 173 -17.37 10.66 -3.07
CA THR A 173 -17.40 11.07 -4.47
C THR A 173 -17.40 12.58 -4.50
N SER A 174 -16.46 13.18 -5.24
CA SER A 174 -16.31 14.62 -5.40
C SER A 174 -16.21 15.01 -6.86
N SER A 175 -16.67 16.21 -7.19
CA SER A 175 -16.35 16.88 -8.46
C SER A 175 -14.88 17.38 -8.44
N LEU A 176 -14.37 17.80 -9.59
CA LEU A 176 -13.03 18.41 -9.64
C LEU A 176 -12.94 19.67 -8.78
N GLU A 177 -13.99 20.52 -8.77
CA GLU A 177 -14.02 21.74 -7.93
C GLU A 177 -14.01 21.42 -6.44
N GLU A 178 -14.76 20.42 -5.99
CA GLU A 178 -14.75 19.95 -4.59
C GLU A 178 -13.40 19.36 -4.18
N MET A 179 -12.62 18.82 -5.13
CA MET A 179 -11.23 18.44 -4.92
C MET A 179 -10.25 19.64 -4.91
N GLY A 180 -10.71 20.85 -5.19
CA GLY A 180 -9.89 22.06 -5.29
C GLY A 180 -9.24 22.26 -6.67
N LEU A 181 -9.66 21.51 -7.67
CA LEU A 181 -9.20 21.67 -9.06
C LEU A 181 -10.10 22.67 -9.78
N TYR A 182 -9.52 23.80 -10.19
CA TYR A 182 -10.23 24.86 -10.89
C TYR A 182 -9.69 25.07 -12.30
N LYS A 183 -10.57 25.44 -13.20
CA LYS A 183 -10.21 25.82 -14.57
C LYS A 183 -9.24 27.00 -14.58
N GLY A 184 -8.04 26.77 -15.05
CA GLY A 184 -7.03 27.83 -15.20
C GLY A 184 -7.44 28.87 -16.24
N SER A 185 -7.18 30.15 -15.95
CA SER A 185 -7.43 31.24 -16.88
C SER A 185 -6.35 31.37 -17.96
N VAL A 186 -5.21 30.72 -17.76
CA VAL A 186 -4.05 30.75 -18.66
C VAL A 186 -3.53 29.35 -18.95
N ILE A 187 -3.10 29.14 -20.17
CA ILE A 187 -2.79 27.80 -20.70
C ILE A 187 -1.49 27.18 -20.14
N TRP A 188 -0.65 27.95 -19.47
CA TRP A 188 0.61 27.45 -18.90
C TRP A 188 0.52 27.13 -17.39
N CYS A 189 -0.62 27.45 -16.76
CA CYS A 189 -0.83 27.12 -15.36
C CYS A 189 -1.51 25.75 -15.23
N GLY A 190 -0.91 24.85 -14.43
CA GLY A 190 -1.52 23.61 -14.00
C GLY A 190 -2.18 23.74 -12.64
N CYS A 191 -2.90 22.71 -12.23
CA CYS A 191 -3.48 22.57 -10.91
C CYS A 191 -3.54 21.10 -10.54
N SER A 192 -3.37 20.78 -9.25
CA SER A 192 -3.50 19.39 -8.77
C SER A 192 -4.15 19.31 -7.40
N ALA A 193 -4.71 18.15 -7.09
CA ALA A 193 -5.20 17.75 -5.79
C ALA A 193 -4.71 16.33 -5.49
N SER A 194 -4.38 16.07 -4.22
CA SER A 194 -3.85 14.78 -3.81
C SER A 194 -4.65 14.17 -2.67
N ILE A 195 -4.73 12.83 -2.65
CA ILE A 195 -5.04 12.04 -1.47
C ILE A 195 -3.77 11.32 -1.04
N GLN A 196 -3.55 11.20 0.28
CA GLN A 196 -2.30 10.67 0.81
C GLN A 196 -2.46 10.09 2.20
N SER A 197 -1.56 9.20 2.59
CA SER A 197 -1.32 8.81 3.98
C SER A 197 0.17 8.82 4.27
N VAL A 198 0.56 9.14 5.51
CA VAL A 198 1.96 9.30 5.90
C VAL A 198 2.30 8.35 7.03
N GLY A 199 3.42 7.63 6.86
CA GLY A 199 4.00 6.78 7.89
C GLY A 199 3.56 5.32 7.84
N SER A 200 3.73 4.61 8.95
CA SER A 200 3.54 3.16 9.04
C SER A 200 2.08 2.70 9.22
N PHE A 201 1.13 3.64 9.16
CA PHE A 201 -0.30 3.38 9.00
C PHE A 201 -0.76 3.84 7.61
N PRO A 202 -0.44 3.10 6.54
CA PRO A 202 -0.66 3.53 5.15
C PRO A 202 -2.13 3.71 4.78
N THR A 203 -3.06 3.19 5.58
CA THR A 203 -4.50 3.38 5.41
C THR A 203 -5.14 4.14 6.57
N SER A 204 -4.42 5.05 7.24
CA SER A 204 -4.98 5.83 8.36
C SER A 204 -5.79 7.06 7.95
N CYS A 205 -5.58 7.58 6.73
CA CYS A 205 -6.31 8.73 6.18
C CYS A 205 -7.15 8.35 4.96
N PHE A 206 -6.55 7.62 4.04
CA PHE A 206 -7.17 7.15 2.80
C PHE A 206 -6.67 5.75 2.46
N ALA A 207 -7.45 4.98 1.69
CA ALA A 207 -6.96 3.80 0.99
C ALA A 207 -6.18 4.22 -0.26
N PRO A 208 -5.08 3.52 -0.64
CA PRO A 208 -4.24 3.87 -1.79
C PRO A 208 -4.89 3.47 -3.12
N VAL A 209 -6.10 3.97 -3.34
CA VAL A 209 -6.91 3.72 -4.54
C VAL A 209 -7.73 4.97 -4.89
N MET A 210 -7.78 5.28 -6.19
CA MET A 210 -8.61 6.35 -6.72
C MET A 210 -9.28 5.88 -8.01
N VAL A 211 -10.53 6.28 -8.21
CA VAL A 211 -11.28 6.02 -9.44
C VAL A 211 -11.83 7.34 -9.97
N ILE A 212 -11.66 7.59 -11.26
CA ILE A 212 -12.15 8.77 -11.97
C ILE A 212 -13.23 8.29 -12.92
N GLU A 213 -14.41 8.89 -12.85
CA GLU A 213 -15.57 8.61 -13.71
C GLU A 213 -15.80 9.81 -14.63
N ASP A 214 -15.88 9.58 -15.93
CA ASP A 214 -16.48 10.50 -16.89
C ASP A 214 -17.92 10.05 -17.15
N THR A 215 -18.87 10.77 -16.58
CA THR A 215 -20.30 10.44 -16.66
C THR A 215 -20.88 10.64 -18.05
N GLU A 216 -20.23 11.39 -18.93
CA GLU A 216 -20.68 11.62 -20.30
C GLU A 216 -20.41 10.41 -21.19
N SER A 217 -19.24 9.81 -21.03
CA SER A 217 -18.83 8.62 -21.82
C SER A 217 -19.04 7.30 -21.06
N ASN A 218 -19.47 7.33 -19.80
CA ASN A 218 -19.50 6.18 -18.89
C ASN A 218 -18.14 5.46 -18.82
N SER A 219 -17.08 6.24 -18.79
CA SER A 219 -15.71 5.75 -18.75
C SER A 219 -15.12 5.92 -17.36
N PHE A 220 -14.32 4.94 -16.95
CA PHE A 220 -13.67 4.90 -15.66
C PHE A 220 -12.18 4.70 -15.84
N TRP A 221 -11.37 5.46 -15.08
CA TRP A 221 -9.94 5.25 -14.89
C TRP A 221 -9.70 4.95 -13.43
N TYR A 222 -8.83 4.01 -13.15
CA TYR A 222 -8.53 3.61 -11.78
C TYR A 222 -7.06 3.36 -11.57
N VAL A 223 -6.61 3.67 -10.37
CA VAL A 223 -5.26 3.40 -9.87
C VAL A 223 -5.32 2.78 -8.49
N GLN A 224 -4.45 1.83 -8.24
CA GLN A 224 -4.17 1.23 -6.96
C GLN A 224 -2.65 1.23 -6.77
N LEU A 225 -2.15 1.76 -5.64
CA LEU A 225 -0.73 1.79 -5.34
C LEU A 225 -0.39 0.67 -4.34
N GLU A 226 0.65 -0.13 -4.66
CA GLU A 226 1.05 -1.30 -3.87
C GLU A 226 2.22 -0.94 -2.95
N THR A 227 1.95 -0.13 -1.95
CA THR A 227 2.91 0.35 -0.95
C THR A 227 2.37 0.16 0.47
N ALA A 228 3.26 0.05 1.45
CA ALA A 228 2.93 -0.11 2.86
C ALA A 228 3.52 0.99 3.76
N GLY A 229 4.06 2.05 3.16
CA GLY A 229 4.56 3.24 3.85
C GLY A 229 3.76 4.49 3.52
N SER A 230 4.43 5.64 3.50
CA SER A 230 3.86 6.90 3.01
C SER A 230 3.59 6.83 1.52
N TRP A 231 2.50 7.47 1.06
CA TRP A 231 2.11 7.47 -0.34
C TRP A 231 1.21 8.65 -0.70
N SER A 232 1.15 8.96 -2.00
CA SER A 232 0.29 9.98 -2.59
C SER A 232 -0.29 9.51 -3.93
N LEU A 233 -1.54 9.88 -4.20
CA LEU A 233 -2.17 9.84 -5.52
C LEU A 233 -2.57 11.26 -5.88
N GLU A 234 -1.96 11.81 -6.92
CA GLU A 234 -2.18 13.18 -7.40
C GLU A 234 -3.00 13.15 -8.70
N LEU A 235 -4.12 13.88 -8.71
CA LEU A 235 -4.92 14.13 -9.90
C LEU A 235 -4.78 15.60 -10.27
N GLY A 236 -4.62 15.90 -11.56
CA GLY A 236 -4.49 17.29 -11.99
C GLY A 236 -4.49 17.49 -13.49
N TYR A 237 -4.13 18.69 -13.89
CA TYR A 237 -3.83 19.02 -15.28
C TYR A 237 -2.58 19.91 -15.35
N SER A 238 -1.83 19.78 -16.42
CA SER A 238 -0.63 20.59 -16.66
C SER A 238 -0.78 21.39 -17.95
N GLY A 239 -0.90 22.70 -17.84
CA GLY A 239 -1.08 23.59 -18.98
C GLY A 239 -2.49 23.54 -19.59
N ASN A 240 -2.61 23.32 -20.88
CA ASN A 240 -3.88 23.31 -21.58
C ASN A 240 -4.64 22.00 -21.37
N TYR A 241 -5.57 21.94 -20.41
CA TYR A 241 -6.39 20.77 -20.12
C TYR A 241 -7.27 20.30 -21.30
N GLN A 242 -7.67 21.22 -22.20
CA GLN A 242 -8.47 20.88 -23.39
C GLN A 242 -7.71 20.01 -24.37
N LYS A 243 -6.38 20.13 -24.41
CA LYS A 243 -5.50 19.31 -25.28
C LYS A 243 -4.93 18.11 -24.54
N GLY A 244 -4.58 18.27 -23.26
CA GLY A 244 -3.90 17.25 -22.47
C GLY A 244 -4.80 16.38 -21.62
N GLY A 245 -6.05 16.78 -21.40
CA GLY A 245 -6.93 16.14 -20.43
C GLY A 245 -6.39 16.23 -19.00
N LEU A 246 -6.83 15.32 -18.16
CA LEU A 246 -6.29 15.15 -16.80
C LEU A 246 -5.07 14.22 -16.82
N TYR A 247 -4.24 14.34 -15.79
CA TYR A 247 -3.22 13.36 -15.46
C TYR A 247 -3.49 12.74 -14.09
N LEU A 248 -3.00 11.52 -13.91
CA LEU A 248 -2.98 10.81 -12.65
C LEU A 248 -1.55 10.35 -12.36
N LEU A 249 -1.06 10.70 -11.18
CA LEU A 249 0.28 10.33 -10.73
C LEU A 249 0.17 9.52 -9.44
N ALA A 250 0.85 8.38 -9.42
CA ALA A 250 0.97 7.52 -8.25
C ALA A 250 2.41 7.55 -7.75
N ASP A 251 2.58 7.72 -6.45
CA ASP A 251 3.87 7.81 -5.79
C ASP A 251 3.87 7.18 -4.42
N ALA A 252 4.91 6.41 -4.09
CA ALA A 252 5.05 5.81 -2.77
C ALA A 252 5.33 6.88 -1.71
N ALA A 253 6.41 7.63 -1.82
CA ALA A 253 6.75 8.73 -0.92
C ALA A 253 7.67 9.71 -1.65
N ASP A 254 7.57 10.99 -1.31
CA ASP A 254 8.40 12.05 -1.85
C ASP A 254 8.88 13.02 -0.76
N GLU A 255 9.61 14.05 -1.15
CA GLU A 255 10.10 15.08 -0.24
C GLU A 255 8.97 15.77 0.55
N ASN A 256 7.80 15.94 -0.03
CA ASN A 256 6.64 16.58 0.59
C ASN A 256 5.80 15.58 1.41
N VAL A 257 5.77 14.32 0.96
CA VAL A 257 5.00 13.23 1.58
C VAL A 257 5.93 12.23 2.25
N GLY A 258 6.09 12.35 3.55
CA GLY A 258 6.98 11.51 4.35
C GLY A 258 8.43 11.98 4.40
N GLY A 259 8.81 13.03 3.69
CA GLY A 259 10.20 13.54 3.67
C GLY A 259 11.16 12.58 2.99
N TRP A 260 10.70 11.87 1.97
CA TRP A 260 11.51 10.88 1.28
C TRP A 260 12.55 11.49 0.36
N HIS A 261 13.75 10.95 0.41
CA HIS A 261 14.81 11.14 -0.57
C HIS A 261 15.73 9.92 -0.54
N HIS A 262 16.46 9.74 -1.63
CA HIS A 262 17.46 8.69 -1.73
C HIS A 262 18.63 9.12 -2.62
N THR A 263 19.85 8.91 -2.13
CA THR A 263 21.09 9.26 -2.82
C THR A 263 21.61 8.04 -3.58
N LEU A 264 21.34 8.01 -4.88
CA LEU A 264 21.85 6.96 -5.75
C LEU A 264 23.36 7.04 -5.89
N GLN A 265 24.08 6.05 -5.39
CA GLN A 265 25.51 5.91 -5.60
C GLN A 265 25.81 5.55 -7.07
N PRO A 266 27.05 5.78 -7.58
CA PRO A 266 27.44 5.35 -8.91
C PRO A 266 27.14 3.85 -9.15
N GLY A 267 26.37 3.54 -10.20
CA GLY A 267 25.94 2.17 -10.53
C GLY A 267 24.74 1.65 -9.72
N GLU A 268 24.27 2.42 -8.73
CA GLU A 268 23.09 2.02 -7.96
C GLU A 268 21.80 2.21 -8.76
N ARG A 269 20.86 1.27 -8.57
CA ARG A 269 19.52 1.30 -9.12
C ARG A 269 18.48 1.27 -8.00
N TYR A 270 17.56 2.22 -8.03
CA TYR A 270 16.37 2.27 -7.17
C TYR A 270 15.13 1.91 -7.99
N THR A 271 14.21 1.16 -7.40
CA THR A 271 12.92 0.81 -8.02
C THR A 271 11.79 1.29 -7.11
N ALA A 272 10.89 2.09 -7.67
CA ALA A 272 9.69 2.54 -6.99
C ALA A 272 8.68 1.39 -6.80
N ASP A 273 7.77 1.54 -5.85
CA ASP A 273 6.67 0.59 -5.63
C ASP A 273 5.76 0.51 -6.86
N CYS A 274 5.04 -0.59 -7.00
CA CYS A 274 4.20 -0.84 -8.18
C CYS A 274 2.86 -0.08 -8.08
N ALA A 275 2.39 0.44 -9.21
CA ALA A 275 1.02 0.92 -9.39
C ALA A 275 0.26 0.01 -10.36
N ALA A 276 -0.94 -0.41 -9.96
CA ALA A 276 -1.89 -1.06 -10.85
C ALA A 276 -2.86 -0.02 -11.40
N VAL A 277 -2.96 0.07 -12.73
CA VAL A 277 -3.76 1.07 -13.43
C VAL A 277 -4.66 0.43 -14.46
N GLY A 278 -5.80 1.04 -14.74
CA GLY A 278 -6.68 0.56 -15.78
C GLY A 278 -7.71 1.59 -16.20
N CYS A 279 -8.39 1.32 -17.31
CA CYS A 279 -9.59 2.04 -17.69
C CYS A 279 -10.58 1.11 -18.40
N LEU A 280 -11.86 1.45 -18.32
CA LEU A 280 -12.93 0.71 -19.00
C LEU A 280 -14.11 1.64 -19.26
N GLN A 281 -14.97 1.26 -20.20
CA GLN A 281 -16.32 1.80 -20.36
C GLN A 281 -17.31 0.84 -19.70
N GLY A 282 -18.14 1.33 -18.79
CA GLY A 282 -19.06 0.48 -18.05
C GLY A 282 -19.66 1.16 -16.81
N SER A 283 -19.59 0.47 -15.69
CA SER A 283 -20.14 0.92 -14.40
C SER A 283 -19.12 0.79 -13.26
N TRP A 284 -19.44 1.40 -12.13
CA TRP A 284 -18.71 1.20 -10.87
C TRP A 284 -18.48 -0.28 -10.52
N ASN A 285 -19.50 -1.12 -10.71
CA ASN A 285 -19.38 -2.55 -10.44
C ASN A 285 -18.39 -3.25 -11.37
N ASP A 286 -18.23 -2.76 -12.60
CA ASP A 286 -17.24 -3.30 -13.54
C ASP A 286 -15.82 -2.97 -13.07
N VAL A 287 -15.58 -1.75 -12.58
CA VAL A 287 -14.29 -1.36 -11.98
C VAL A 287 -13.96 -2.26 -10.78
N LEU A 288 -14.91 -2.43 -9.86
CA LEU A 288 -14.71 -3.29 -8.68
C LEU A 288 -14.42 -4.74 -9.07
N ARG A 289 -15.10 -5.25 -10.12
CA ARG A 289 -14.86 -6.60 -10.62
C ARG A 289 -13.44 -6.77 -11.16
N GLU A 290 -12.94 -5.82 -11.96
CA GLU A 290 -11.59 -5.87 -12.52
C GLU A 290 -10.52 -5.76 -11.44
N LEU A 291 -10.66 -4.83 -10.48
CA LEU A 291 -9.76 -4.72 -9.34
C LEU A 291 -9.80 -5.96 -8.44
N THR A 292 -10.98 -6.56 -8.23
CA THR A 292 -11.11 -7.79 -7.44
C THR A 292 -10.41 -8.97 -8.13
N ARG A 293 -10.58 -9.13 -9.45
CA ARG A 293 -9.86 -10.16 -10.23
C ARG A 293 -8.36 -9.97 -10.11
N TYR A 294 -7.90 -8.74 -10.30
CA TYR A 294 -6.50 -8.40 -10.17
C TYR A 294 -5.95 -8.72 -8.77
N ARG A 295 -6.60 -8.24 -7.71
CA ARG A 295 -6.17 -8.48 -6.32
C ARG A 295 -6.04 -9.96 -5.99
N ARG A 296 -6.89 -10.81 -6.57
CA ARG A 296 -6.79 -12.28 -6.43
C ARG A 296 -5.52 -12.87 -7.03
N THR A 297 -4.88 -12.21 -7.98
CA THR A 297 -3.58 -12.65 -8.51
C THR A 297 -2.43 -12.37 -7.55
N LEU A 298 -2.62 -11.47 -6.59
CA LEU A 298 -1.61 -11.05 -5.62
C LEU A 298 -1.79 -11.73 -4.25
N ALA A 299 -3.04 -12.02 -3.90
CA ALA A 299 -3.39 -12.51 -2.58
C ALA A 299 -2.91 -13.94 -2.33
N PRO A 300 -2.44 -14.27 -1.12
CA PRO A 300 -2.14 -15.63 -0.74
C PRO A 300 -3.37 -16.53 -0.82
N ALA A 301 -3.17 -17.77 -1.23
CA ALA A 301 -4.21 -18.81 -1.21
C ALA A 301 -4.21 -19.50 0.16
N GLY A 302 -4.77 -18.85 1.17
CA GLY A 302 -4.85 -19.38 2.53
C GLY A 302 -6.24 -19.86 2.94
N PRO A 303 -6.35 -20.61 4.05
CA PRO A 303 -7.63 -20.99 4.64
C PRO A 303 -8.34 -19.75 5.21
N ARG A 304 -9.66 -19.79 5.22
CA ARG A 304 -10.55 -18.73 5.76
C ARG A 304 -11.41 -19.31 6.88
N PRO A 305 -10.81 -19.55 8.06
CA PRO A 305 -11.48 -20.22 9.14
C PRO A 305 -12.49 -19.31 9.86
N LEU A 306 -13.50 -19.93 10.48
CA LEU A 306 -14.30 -19.27 11.49
C LEU A 306 -13.48 -19.16 12.78
N VAL A 307 -13.08 -17.93 13.14
CA VAL A 307 -12.21 -17.63 14.27
C VAL A 307 -13.04 -17.15 15.45
N PHE A 308 -12.88 -17.77 16.63
CA PHE A 308 -13.27 -17.17 17.90
C PHE A 308 -12.07 -16.44 18.49
N ASN A 309 -12.22 -15.14 18.77
CA ASN A 309 -11.21 -14.29 19.41
C ASN A 309 -11.76 -13.82 20.77
N ASP A 310 -10.95 -13.91 21.83
CA ASP A 310 -11.39 -13.69 23.20
C ASP A 310 -11.25 -12.23 23.69
N TYR A 311 -10.86 -11.29 22.84
CA TYR A 311 -10.56 -9.92 23.29
C TYR A 311 -11.82 -9.04 23.40
N MET A 312 -12.31 -8.56 22.24
CA MET A 312 -13.38 -7.56 22.21
C MET A 312 -14.71 -8.11 22.68
N ASN A 313 -15.39 -7.35 23.53
CA ASN A 313 -16.65 -7.74 24.19
C ASN A 313 -16.57 -9.08 24.96
N CYS A 314 -15.36 -9.51 25.32
CA CYS A 314 -15.10 -10.76 26.02
C CYS A 314 -14.11 -10.54 27.18
N ILE A 315 -12.83 -10.92 27.07
CA ILE A 315 -11.85 -10.92 28.19
C ILE A 315 -11.01 -9.63 28.26
N TRP A 316 -10.87 -8.88 27.19
CA TRP A 316 -10.12 -7.62 27.12
C TRP A 316 -8.64 -7.74 27.56
N GLY A 317 -7.95 -8.81 27.13
CA GLY A 317 -6.51 -9.00 27.34
C GLY A 317 -6.11 -9.46 28.76
N ALA A 318 -7.01 -10.10 29.48
CA ALA A 318 -6.72 -10.71 30.77
C ALA A 318 -7.07 -12.21 30.79
N PRO A 319 -6.52 -13.04 29.88
CA PRO A 319 -6.86 -14.45 29.79
C PRO A 319 -6.39 -15.22 31.04
N THR A 320 -7.28 -16.03 31.63
CA THR A 320 -6.98 -17.00 32.69
C THR A 320 -7.58 -18.35 32.31
N ASP A 321 -7.10 -19.45 32.91
CA ASP A 321 -7.69 -20.77 32.67
C ASP A 321 -9.18 -20.80 33.02
N GLU A 322 -9.58 -20.18 34.14
CA GLU A 322 -10.98 -20.11 34.59
C GLU A 322 -11.89 -19.43 33.54
N LEU A 323 -11.40 -18.40 32.87
CA LEU A 323 -12.15 -17.68 31.85
C LEU A 323 -12.10 -18.40 30.49
N LEU A 324 -10.94 -18.93 30.10
CA LEU A 324 -10.73 -19.52 28.80
C LEU A 324 -11.41 -20.89 28.63
N LEU A 325 -11.36 -21.77 29.63
CA LEU A 325 -11.88 -23.13 29.47
C LEU A 325 -13.37 -23.16 29.09
N PRO A 326 -14.28 -22.42 29.75
CA PRO A 326 -15.68 -22.37 29.33
C PRO A 326 -15.88 -21.78 27.93
N LEU A 327 -15.05 -20.79 27.56
CA LEU A 327 -15.12 -20.17 26.21
C LEU A 327 -14.65 -21.14 25.13
N ILE A 328 -13.59 -21.93 25.38
CA ILE A 328 -13.10 -22.97 24.47
C ILE A 328 -14.18 -24.01 24.20
N ASP A 329 -14.86 -24.47 25.27
CA ASP A 329 -15.96 -25.41 25.13
C ASP A 329 -17.10 -24.84 24.29
N ARG A 330 -17.48 -23.60 24.57
CA ARG A 330 -18.57 -22.92 23.85
C ARG A 330 -18.24 -22.61 22.42
N ALA A 331 -17.01 -22.15 22.14
CA ALA A 331 -16.54 -21.90 20.77
C ALA A 331 -16.58 -23.17 19.92
N ALA A 332 -16.13 -24.29 20.47
CA ALA A 332 -16.19 -25.59 19.81
C ALA A 332 -17.62 -26.03 19.52
N GLU A 333 -18.56 -25.89 20.49
CA GLU A 333 -19.98 -26.20 20.30
C GLU A 333 -20.62 -25.35 19.18
N LEU A 334 -20.18 -24.09 19.03
CA LEU A 334 -20.65 -23.18 17.99
C LEU A 334 -19.98 -23.39 16.63
N GLY A 335 -19.02 -24.32 16.54
CA GLY A 335 -18.38 -24.70 15.29
C GLY A 335 -17.20 -23.78 14.90
N ALA A 336 -16.58 -23.06 15.85
CA ALA A 336 -15.36 -22.35 15.57
C ALA A 336 -14.25 -23.31 15.11
N GLU A 337 -13.49 -22.89 14.09
CA GLU A 337 -12.39 -23.67 13.55
C GLU A 337 -11.04 -23.28 14.18
N VAL A 338 -10.97 -22.04 14.65
CA VAL A 338 -9.82 -21.47 15.38
C VAL A 338 -10.29 -20.84 16.66
N PHE A 339 -9.59 -21.09 17.75
CA PHE A 339 -9.68 -20.31 18.97
C PHE A 339 -8.39 -19.47 19.13
N CYS A 340 -8.49 -18.15 18.98
CA CYS A 340 -7.38 -17.22 19.12
C CYS A 340 -7.39 -16.60 20.51
N ILE A 341 -6.38 -16.91 21.33
CA ILE A 341 -6.10 -16.19 22.56
C ILE A 341 -5.45 -14.87 22.17
N ASP A 342 -6.16 -13.77 22.40
CA ASP A 342 -5.70 -12.43 22.07
C ASP A 342 -4.63 -11.92 23.06
N SER A 343 -4.39 -10.66 23.17
CA SER A 343 -3.34 -10.05 24.00
C SER A 343 -3.40 -10.49 25.47
N GLY A 344 -2.27 -10.41 26.17
CA GLY A 344 -2.15 -10.66 27.61
C GLY A 344 -1.68 -12.06 28.02
N TRP A 345 -1.61 -13.04 27.11
CA TRP A 345 -1.10 -14.39 27.44
C TRP A 345 0.39 -14.39 27.87
N PHE A 346 1.13 -13.34 27.50
CA PHE A 346 2.56 -13.15 27.77
C PHE A 346 2.86 -12.27 28.98
N THR A 347 1.83 -11.77 29.70
CA THR A 347 2.01 -10.91 30.87
C THR A 347 1.63 -11.64 32.17
N GLU A 348 2.19 -11.17 33.28
CA GLU A 348 1.78 -11.64 34.62
C GLU A 348 0.42 -11.07 35.04
N PRO A 349 -0.35 -11.77 35.88
CA PRO A 349 -1.59 -11.24 36.45
C PRO A 349 -1.40 -9.89 37.12
N GLY A 350 -2.34 -8.95 36.86
CA GLY A 350 -2.31 -7.60 37.42
C GLY A 350 -1.45 -6.61 36.62
N ARG A 351 -0.73 -7.03 35.58
CA ARG A 351 -0.05 -6.15 34.63
C ARG A 351 -0.91 -5.91 33.40
N HIS A 352 -0.86 -4.70 32.87
CA HIS A 352 -1.50 -4.41 31.59
C HIS A 352 -0.75 -5.11 30.45
N TRP A 353 -1.48 -5.71 29.52
CA TRP A 353 -0.91 -6.50 28.42
C TRP A 353 0.10 -5.74 27.56
N SER A 354 -0.05 -4.40 27.43
CA SER A 354 0.86 -3.58 26.60
C SER A 354 2.26 -3.36 27.19
N GLY A 355 2.59 -3.96 28.32
CA GLY A 355 3.85 -3.71 29.03
C GLY A 355 4.96 -4.75 28.88
N ASP A 356 4.72 -5.87 28.19
CA ASP A 356 5.66 -7.01 28.17
C ASP A 356 5.94 -7.56 26.75
N PHE A 357 6.03 -6.67 25.75
CA PHE A 357 6.37 -7.06 24.38
C PHE A 357 7.85 -7.42 24.22
N GLY A 358 8.18 -8.30 23.27
CA GLY A 358 9.52 -8.54 22.78
C GLY A 358 10.06 -9.95 23.05
N ASP A 359 9.99 -10.47 24.27
CA ASP A 359 10.45 -11.83 24.59
C ASP A 359 9.40 -12.89 24.24
N TRP A 360 8.13 -12.52 24.27
CA TRP A 360 6.97 -13.34 23.91
C TRP A 360 6.90 -14.67 24.68
N LEU A 361 7.33 -14.66 25.93
CA LEU A 361 7.24 -15.79 26.85
C LEU A 361 5.87 -15.78 27.56
N PRO A 362 5.25 -16.95 27.79
CA PRO A 362 4.01 -17.00 28.57
C PRO A 362 4.22 -16.43 29.98
N GLY A 363 3.21 -15.70 30.50
CA GLY A 363 3.21 -15.32 31.91
C GLY A 363 3.18 -16.58 32.80
N GLU A 364 4.13 -16.71 33.71
CA GLU A 364 4.30 -17.94 34.53
C GLU A 364 3.04 -18.28 35.37
N ARG A 365 2.36 -17.24 35.87
CA ARG A 365 1.16 -17.39 36.72
C ARG A 365 -0.13 -16.99 36.01
N ARG A 366 -0.06 -16.69 34.70
CA ARG A 366 -1.21 -16.18 33.93
C ARG A 366 -2.38 -17.16 33.90
N PHE A 367 -2.11 -18.44 33.79
CA PHE A 367 -3.10 -19.49 33.56
C PHE A 367 -3.37 -20.35 34.80
N GLY A 368 -3.17 -19.80 36.02
CA GLY A 368 -3.48 -20.49 37.29
C GLY A 368 -2.67 -21.78 37.45
N GLU A 369 -3.37 -22.91 37.53
CA GLU A 369 -2.77 -24.24 37.62
C GLU A 369 -2.36 -24.81 36.28
N MET A 370 -2.85 -24.22 35.18
CA MET A 370 -2.49 -24.61 33.82
C MET A 370 -1.31 -23.79 33.28
N THR A 371 -0.67 -24.31 32.26
CA THR A 371 0.31 -23.55 31.46
C THR A 371 -0.33 -23.11 30.13
N LEU A 372 0.27 -22.16 29.42
CA LEU A 372 -0.17 -21.84 28.06
C LEU A 372 -0.25 -23.11 27.19
N GLN A 373 0.75 -24.02 27.28
CA GLN A 373 0.73 -25.30 26.57
C GLN A 373 -0.53 -26.12 26.91
N GLY A 374 -0.92 -26.19 28.17
CA GLY A 374 -2.12 -26.88 28.60
C GLY A 374 -3.40 -26.31 28.00
N ILE A 375 -3.50 -24.97 27.89
CA ILE A 375 -4.63 -24.28 27.24
C ILE A 375 -4.66 -24.57 25.75
N LEU A 376 -3.51 -24.46 25.06
CA LEU A 376 -3.40 -24.77 23.62
C LEU A 376 -3.77 -26.23 23.33
N ASP A 377 -3.40 -27.16 24.21
CA ASP A 377 -3.78 -28.57 24.12
C ASP A 377 -5.28 -28.78 24.31
N GLN A 378 -5.94 -28.01 25.18
CA GLN A 378 -7.39 -28.04 25.33
C GLN A 378 -8.10 -27.56 24.03
N ILE A 379 -7.67 -26.46 23.45
CA ILE A 379 -8.22 -25.97 22.19
C ILE A 379 -8.15 -27.08 21.13
N ARG A 380 -6.98 -27.70 20.97
CA ARG A 380 -6.75 -28.78 19.99
C ARG A 380 -7.57 -30.04 20.30
N ARG A 381 -7.72 -30.42 21.58
CA ARG A 381 -8.56 -31.55 21.97
C ARG A 381 -10.04 -31.35 21.65
N LYS A 382 -10.50 -30.09 21.59
CA LYS A 382 -11.86 -29.74 21.16
C LYS A 382 -12.02 -29.66 19.64
N GLY A 383 -10.97 -29.99 18.88
CA GLY A 383 -10.98 -30.04 17.40
C GLY A 383 -10.71 -28.70 16.72
N MET A 384 -10.39 -27.64 17.46
CA MET A 384 -10.04 -26.34 16.91
C MET A 384 -8.52 -26.19 16.73
N ARG A 385 -8.12 -25.36 15.81
CA ARG A 385 -6.73 -24.86 15.68
C ARG A 385 -6.46 -23.85 16.80
N ALA A 386 -5.25 -23.87 17.35
CA ALA A 386 -4.84 -22.90 18.36
C ALA A 386 -4.24 -21.65 17.70
N GLY A 387 -4.73 -20.49 18.11
CA GLY A 387 -4.26 -19.18 17.65
C GLY A 387 -3.74 -18.31 18.79
N LEU A 388 -2.78 -17.44 18.48
CA LEU A 388 -2.27 -16.43 19.40
C LEU A 388 -2.19 -15.06 18.72
N TRP A 389 -2.52 -14.03 19.49
CA TRP A 389 -2.23 -12.64 19.15
C TRP A 389 -0.75 -12.33 19.39
N THR A 390 -0.16 -11.54 18.51
CA THR A 390 1.21 -11.03 18.64
C THR A 390 1.29 -9.60 18.12
N GLU A 391 2.30 -8.83 18.59
CA GLU A 391 2.71 -7.54 18.05
C GLU A 391 4.24 -7.58 17.91
N ILE A 392 4.72 -8.42 16.98
CA ILE A 392 6.13 -8.83 16.87
C ILE A 392 7.07 -7.75 16.33
N GLU A 393 6.54 -6.61 15.92
CA GLU A 393 7.34 -5.48 15.44
C GLU A 393 7.83 -4.56 16.57
N VAL A 394 7.48 -4.85 17.82
CA VAL A 394 7.79 -4.00 18.97
C VAL A 394 8.42 -4.75 20.13
N CYS A 395 9.09 -3.99 20.98
CA CYS A 395 9.72 -4.45 22.22
C CYS A 395 9.42 -3.44 23.34
N SER A 396 9.09 -3.93 24.54
CA SER A 396 8.95 -3.10 25.75
C SER A 396 10.30 -2.93 26.45
N ASP A 397 10.43 -1.89 27.24
CA ASP A 397 11.61 -1.62 28.08
C ASP A 397 11.80 -2.67 29.21
N THR A 398 10.75 -3.45 29.52
CA THR A 398 10.79 -4.56 30.47
C THR A 398 11.34 -5.86 29.88
N ALA A 399 11.38 -6.01 28.56
CA ALA A 399 11.88 -7.21 27.89
C ALA A 399 13.40 -7.32 27.94
N ARG A 400 13.91 -8.55 28.01
CA ARG A 400 15.37 -8.80 27.94
C ARG A 400 15.95 -8.33 26.61
N TRP A 401 15.15 -8.39 25.54
CA TRP A 401 15.54 -7.95 24.21
C TRP A 401 15.84 -6.45 24.15
N TYR A 402 15.20 -5.62 24.99
CA TYR A 402 15.43 -4.18 25.05
C TYR A 402 16.87 -3.78 25.38
N ALA A 403 17.65 -4.65 26.04
CA ALA A 403 19.07 -4.44 26.32
C ALA A 403 19.99 -4.61 25.09
N LYS A 404 19.44 -4.95 23.92
CA LYS A 404 20.21 -5.06 22.68
C LYS A 404 20.70 -3.71 22.17
N PRO A 405 21.77 -3.69 21.32
CA PRO A 405 22.28 -2.46 20.71
C PRO A 405 21.21 -1.68 19.93
N ASP A 406 21.42 -0.38 19.82
CA ASP A 406 20.49 0.51 19.09
C ASP A 406 20.32 0.14 17.60
N SER A 407 21.28 -0.58 17.01
CA SER A 407 21.12 -1.14 15.65
C SER A 407 19.93 -2.09 15.49
N CYS A 408 19.48 -2.73 16.58
CA CYS A 408 18.32 -3.61 16.60
C CYS A 408 16.99 -2.84 16.62
N PHE A 409 17.01 -1.53 16.73
CA PHE A 409 15.82 -0.69 16.84
C PHE A 409 15.74 0.34 15.73
N LEU A 410 14.53 0.78 15.41
CA LEU A 410 14.33 1.96 14.58
C LEU A 410 14.79 3.20 15.33
N MET A 411 15.66 3.98 14.70
CA MET A 411 16.19 5.23 15.27
C MET A 411 15.73 6.42 14.45
N ARG A 412 15.52 7.55 15.12
CA ARG A 412 15.29 8.85 14.47
C ARG A 412 15.97 9.96 15.26
N ASN A 413 16.80 10.74 14.59
CA ASN A 413 17.61 11.79 15.22
C ASN A 413 18.44 11.27 16.41
N GLY A 414 19.02 10.08 16.28
CA GLY A 414 19.86 9.44 17.30
C GLY A 414 19.11 8.91 18.53
N LYS A 415 17.78 8.76 18.46
CA LYS A 415 16.94 8.19 19.53
C LYS A 415 16.10 7.03 18.99
N ARG A 416 15.84 6.03 19.83
CA ARG A 416 14.90 4.95 19.49
C ARG A 416 13.52 5.54 19.19
N VAL A 417 12.87 5.02 18.17
CA VAL A 417 11.47 5.36 17.88
C VAL A 417 10.60 4.58 18.85
N GLU A 418 9.94 5.27 19.76
CA GLU A 418 9.18 4.65 20.85
C GLU A 418 7.92 5.44 21.23
N GLY A 419 6.97 4.78 21.85
CA GLY A 419 5.75 5.35 22.41
C GLY A 419 4.81 4.27 22.94
N GLY A 420 3.93 4.61 23.88
CA GLY A 420 2.94 3.67 24.42
C GLY A 420 3.53 2.33 24.90
N MET A 421 4.67 2.35 25.58
CA MET A 421 5.45 1.18 26.02
C MET A 421 5.98 0.30 24.87
N ARG A 422 6.09 0.81 23.68
CA ARG A 422 6.60 0.15 22.47
C ARG A 422 7.86 0.85 21.99
N THR A 423 8.89 0.07 21.73
CA THR A 423 10.09 0.47 20.98
C THR A 423 10.14 -0.38 19.72
N PHE A 424 10.24 0.25 18.57
CA PHE A 424 10.11 -0.44 17.29
C PHE A 424 11.39 -1.17 16.89
N LEU A 425 11.25 -2.40 16.40
CA LEU A 425 12.35 -3.26 16.00
C LEU A 425 12.81 -2.97 14.56
N ASN A 426 14.11 -3.09 14.34
CA ASN A 426 14.74 -2.96 13.04
C ASN A 426 14.85 -4.33 12.35
N PHE A 427 13.93 -4.67 11.47
CA PHE A 427 13.94 -5.92 10.71
C PHE A 427 15.03 -6.02 9.65
N THR A 428 15.71 -4.92 9.31
CA THR A 428 16.90 -4.99 8.44
C THR A 428 18.09 -5.61 9.18
N ASP A 429 18.11 -5.57 10.53
CA ASP A 429 19.14 -6.24 11.34
C ASP A 429 18.88 -7.75 11.40
N PRO A 430 19.85 -8.60 11.00
CA PRO A 430 19.70 -10.05 11.05
C PRO A 430 19.41 -10.61 12.45
N GLN A 431 19.90 -9.98 13.52
CA GLN A 431 19.64 -10.44 14.88
C GLN A 431 18.15 -10.34 15.24
N VAL A 432 17.47 -9.26 14.79
CA VAL A 432 16.04 -9.07 14.99
C VAL A 432 15.26 -10.15 14.25
N ARG A 433 15.56 -10.40 12.97
CA ARG A 433 14.91 -11.45 12.20
C ARG A 433 15.09 -12.83 12.82
N VAL A 434 16.30 -13.17 13.25
CA VAL A 434 16.56 -14.44 13.95
C VAL A 434 15.78 -14.54 15.26
N HIS A 435 15.72 -13.47 16.04
CA HIS A 435 14.95 -13.45 17.29
C HIS A 435 13.47 -13.71 17.04
N ILE A 436 12.85 -12.94 16.17
CA ILE A 436 11.41 -13.08 15.88
C ILE A 436 11.09 -14.43 15.24
N ARG A 437 11.95 -14.92 14.34
CA ARG A 437 11.81 -16.28 13.81
C ARG A 437 11.81 -17.31 14.93
N ASN A 438 12.76 -17.27 15.86
CA ASN A 438 12.82 -18.19 16.99
C ASN A 438 11.58 -18.08 17.91
N VAL A 439 11.01 -16.89 18.06
CA VAL A 439 9.74 -16.69 18.76
C VAL A 439 8.62 -17.45 18.06
N LEU A 440 8.43 -17.21 16.76
CA LEU A 440 7.38 -17.88 15.97
C LEU A 440 7.57 -19.40 15.93
N GLU A 441 8.78 -19.88 15.66
CA GLU A 441 9.11 -21.32 15.66
C GLU A 441 8.80 -22.00 17.00
N ARG A 442 9.10 -21.33 18.11
CA ARG A 442 8.77 -21.84 19.45
C ARG A 442 7.26 -21.96 19.63
N LEU A 443 6.48 -20.94 19.24
CA LEU A 443 5.02 -20.94 19.37
C LEU A 443 4.40 -21.98 18.42
N ILE A 444 4.91 -22.11 17.21
CA ILE A 444 4.51 -23.17 16.27
C ILE A 444 4.81 -24.54 16.86
N GLY A 445 5.99 -24.73 17.48
CA GLY A 445 6.36 -25.96 18.19
C GLY A 445 5.43 -26.30 19.37
N MET A 446 4.77 -25.31 19.95
CA MET A 446 3.71 -25.51 20.94
C MET A 446 2.35 -25.90 20.31
N GLY A 447 2.23 -25.89 18.99
CA GLY A 447 1.03 -26.24 18.24
C GLY A 447 0.16 -25.06 17.83
N VAL A 448 0.69 -23.84 17.84
CA VAL A 448 0.01 -22.66 17.31
C VAL A 448 0.08 -22.69 15.78
N THR A 449 -1.05 -22.53 15.10
CA THR A 449 -1.16 -22.50 13.65
C THR A 449 -1.96 -21.31 13.11
N PHE A 450 -2.28 -20.37 13.99
CA PHE A 450 -2.93 -19.11 13.62
C PHE A 450 -2.27 -17.98 14.42
N PHE A 451 -1.80 -16.95 13.73
CA PHE A 451 -1.24 -15.74 14.34
C PHE A 451 -2.03 -14.52 13.90
N LYS A 452 -2.65 -13.84 14.88
CA LYS A 452 -3.14 -12.47 14.68
C LYS A 452 -1.99 -11.52 15.01
N ASN A 453 -1.33 -11.04 13.95
CA ASN A 453 -0.22 -10.12 14.09
C ASN A 453 -0.72 -8.67 14.02
N ASP A 454 -0.70 -7.99 15.15
CA ASP A 454 -1.20 -6.64 15.32
C ASP A 454 -0.08 -5.59 15.26
N TYR A 455 -0.48 -4.32 15.09
CA TYR A 455 0.41 -3.17 15.06
C TYR A 455 -0.35 -1.92 15.53
N ASN A 456 -0.16 -1.52 16.80
CA ASN A 456 -1.07 -0.57 17.46
C ASN A 456 -0.51 0.85 17.62
N LEU A 457 0.66 1.14 17.09
CA LEU A 457 1.25 2.47 17.15
C LEU A 457 2.02 2.78 15.88
N SER A 458 1.78 3.95 15.28
CA SER A 458 2.53 4.39 14.11
C SER A 458 3.91 4.93 14.49
N THR A 459 4.93 4.56 13.70
CA THR A 459 6.28 5.17 13.77
C THR A 459 6.31 6.60 13.25
N GLY A 460 5.18 7.15 12.74
CA GLY A 460 5.21 8.38 11.96
C GLY A 460 5.98 8.18 10.64
N ILE A 461 6.78 9.16 10.23
CA ILE A 461 7.51 9.11 8.95
C ILE A 461 8.56 7.99 8.85
N GLY A 462 8.91 7.32 9.96
CA GLY A 462 9.85 6.18 9.95
C GLY A 462 11.14 6.41 10.72
N ALA A 463 12.25 5.88 10.21
CA ALA A 463 13.55 5.81 10.88
C ALA A 463 14.71 6.19 9.95
N ASP A 464 15.64 7.00 10.42
CA ASP A 464 16.75 7.55 9.63
C ASP A 464 18.08 6.79 9.78
N ASN A 465 18.10 5.72 10.56
CA ASN A 465 19.29 4.88 10.73
C ASN A 465 19.41 3.75 9.68
N LEU A 466 18.43 3.59 8.78
CA LEU A 466 18.38 2.50 7.80
C LEU A 466 18.63 2.96 6.36
N ALA A 467 18.50 4.26 6.11
CA ALA A 467 18.61 4.87 4.79
C ALA A 467 18.84 6.37 4.90
N ASP A 468 18.97 7.05 3.77
CA ASP A 468 19.20 8.50 3.68
C ASP A 468 18.03 9.33 4.23
N SER A 469 16.83 8.78 4.19
CA SER A 469 15.62 9.41 4.73
C SER A 469 14.81 8.47 5.60
N ALA A 470 14.02 9.05 6.53
CA ALA A 470 13.19 8.26 7.43
C ALA A 470 12.13 7.43 6.71
N ALA A 471 11.53 7.96 5.65
CA ALA A 471 10.54 7.24 4.86
C ALA A 471 11.15 6.07 4.08
N GLU A 472 12.36 6.24 3.51
CA GLU A 472 13.08 5.12 2.88
C GLU A 472 13.49 4.07 3.92
N GLY A 473 13.91 4.49 5.11
CA GLY A 473 14.20 3.58 6.22
C GLY A 473 12.96 2.78 6.65
N LEU A 474 11.80 3.42 6.71
CA LEU A 474 10.54 2.73 6.98
C LEU A 474 10.24 1.68 5.91
N ARG A 475 10.34 2.04 4.62
CA ARG A 475 10.11 1.11 3.51
C ARG A 475 11.00 -0.12 3.61
N ARG A 476 12.31 0.06 3.82
CA ARG A 476 13.26 -1.05 4.00
C ARG A 476 12.93 -1.94 5.19
N ASN A 477 12.49 -1.35 6.29
CA ASN A 477 12.09 -2.10 7.48
C ASN A 477 10.86 -2.97 7.20
N ILE A 478 9.84 -2.40 6.55
CA ILE A 478 8.61 -3.11 6.20
C ILE A 478 8.89 -4.24 5.19
N ASP A 479 9.72 -4.00 4.18
CA ASP A 479 10.12 -5.03 3.22
C ASP A 479 10.82 -6.21 3.92
N ALA A 480 11.74 -5.92 4.83
CA ALA A 480 12.45 -6.95 5.60
C ALA A 480 11.52 -7.71 6.56
N PHE A 481 10.50 -7.06 7.11
CA PHE A 481 9.47 -7.69 7.92
C PHE A 481 8.60 -8.66 7.10
N TYR A 482 8.10 -8.24 5.94
CA TYR A 482 7.30 -9.13 5.10
C TYR A 482 8.10 -10.29 4.53
N MET A 483 9.37 -10.08 4.17
CA MET A 483 10.26 -11.18 3.81
C MET A 483 10.35 -12.25 4.91
N LEU A 484 10.43 -11.85 6.18
CA LEU A 484 10.41 -12.79 7.29
C LEU A 484 9.08 -13.56 7.40
N LEU A 485 7.95 -12.88 7.22
CA LEU A 485 6.63 -13.54 7.24
C LEU A 485 6.50 -14.56 6.10
N ASP A 486 6.96 -14.22 4.91
CA ASP A 486 6.95 -15.13 3.75
C ASP A 486 7.85 -16.34 3.97
N GLU A 487 9.03 -16.16 4.57
CA GLU A 487 9.94 -17.26 4.95
C GLU A 487 9.28 -18.21 5.97
N VAL A 488 8.58 -17.67 6.98
CA VAL A 488 7.85 -18.47 7.98
C VAL A 488 6.71 -19.23 7.30
N ARG A 489 5.93 -18.57 6.44
CA ARG A 489 4.83 -19.22 5.71
C ARG A 489 5.34 -20.34 4.78
N LEU A 490 6.48 -20.13 4.13
CA LEU A 490 7.08 -21.14 3.26
C LEU A 490 7.53 -22.37 4.07
N ALA A 491 8.08 -22.16 5.27
CA ALA A 491 8.51 -23.23 6.17
C ALA A 491 7.33 -23.95 6.85
N HIS A 492 6.23 -23.24 7.09
CA HIS A 492 5.05 -23.71 7.83
C HIS A 492 3.75 -23.39 7.07
N PRO A 493 3.46 -24.12 5.97
CA PRO A 493 2.27 -23.87 5.14
C PRO A 493 0.94 -24.10 5.87
N GLU A 494 0.94 -24.76 7.02
CA GLU A 494 -0.21 -24.92 7.91
C GLU A 494 -0.56 -23.66 8.71
N VAL A 495 0.36 -22.68 8.80
CA VAL A 495 0.17 -21.44 9.55
C VAL A 495 -0.69 -20.46 8.74
N THR A 496 -1.66 -19.87 9.41
CA THR A 496 -2.47 -18.76 8.91
C THR A 496 -2.03 -17.46 9.58
N LEU A 497 -1.82 -16.42 8.78
CA LEU A 497 -1.46 -15.10 9.25
C LEU A 497 -2.65 -14.14 9.10
N GLU A 498 -3.13 -13.59 10.21
CA GLU A 498 -4.06 -12.48 10.23
C GLU A 498 -3.29 -11.18 10.44
N GLY A 499 -3.38 -10.25 9.49
CA GLY A 499 -2.90 -8.88 9.63
C GLY A 499 -3.90 -8.04 10.42
N CYS A 500 -3.41 -7.27 11.37
CA CYS A 500 -4.17 -6.30 12.12
C CYS A 500 -3.30 -5.06 12.35
N ALA A 501 -3.89 -3.88 12.37
CA ALA A 501 -3.22 -2.67 12.82
C ALA A 501 -4.27 -1.76 13.45
N SER A 502 -4.55 -1.96 14.74
CA SER A 502 -5.72 -1.35 15.39
C SER A 502 -6.97 -1.48 14.50
N GLY A 503 -7.23 -2.69 14.00
CA GLY A 503 -8.16 -2.92 12.91
C GLY A 503 -7.55 -2.67 11.54
N GLY A 504 -8.12 -1.77 10.74
CA GLY A 504 -7.82 -1.59 9.31
C GLY A 504 -6.76 -0.53 8.96
N MET A 505 -5.88 -0.10 9.89
CA MET A 505 -4.88 0.94 9.61
C MET A 505 -3.73 0.48 8.68
N ARG A 506 -3.63 -0.83 8.42
CA ARG A 506 -2.75 -1.47 7.42
C ARG A 506 -3.57 -2.38 6.50
N GLY A 507 -4.55 -1.82 5.81
CA GLY A 507 -5.33 -2.49 4.76
C GLY A 507 -4.84 -2.13 3.36
N ASP A 508 -3.55 -1.84 3.21
CA ASP A 508 -2.91 -1.49 1.96
C ASP A 508 -2.58 -2.72 1.09
N TYR A 509 -2.36 -2.49 -0.20
CA TYR A 509 -2.19 -3.57 -1.18
C TYR A 509 -0.83 -4.26 -1.16
N LYS A 510 0.13 -3.78 -0.37
CA LYS A 510 1.37 -4.50 -0.09
C LYS A 510 1.18 -5.45 1.09
N THR A 511 0.62 -4.97 2.20
CA THR A 511 0.29 -5.79 3.36
C THR A 511 -0.59 -7.00 2.98
N LEU A 512 -1.62 -6.76 2.14
CA LEU A 512 -2.57 -7.80 1.71
C LEU A 512 -1.92 -8.90 0.85
N GLN A 513 -0.71 -8.72 0.33
CA GLN A 513 0.04 -9.76 -0.38
C GLN A 513 0.73 -10.75 0.58
N HIS A 514 0.87 -10.38 1.87
CA HIS A 514 1.64 -11.13 2.86
C HIS A 514 0.80 -11.74 3.99
N VAL A 515 -0.52 -11.46 4.03
CA VAL A 515 -1.43 -11.98 5.04
C VAL A 515 -2.59 -12.74 4.41
N ASP A 516 -3.09 -13.77 5.09
CA ASP A 516 -4.21 -14.59 4.63
C ASP A 516 -5.56 -13.92 4.88
N ILE A 517 -5.66 -13.25 6.04
CA ILE A 517 -6.83 -12.51 6.51
C ILE A 517 -6.34 -11.16 7.01
N ASN A 518 -7.13 -10.11 6.86
CA ASN A 518 -6.86 -8.79 7.43
C ASN A 518 -8.05 -8.32 8.27
N SER A 519 -7.80 -7.95 9.51
CA SER A 519 -8.78 -7.28 10.37
C SER A 519 -9.24 -5.99 9.70
N PHE A 520 -10.54 -5.75 9.66
CA PHE A 520 -11.10 -4.60 8.94
C PHE A 520 -11.29 -3.36 9.82
N SER A 521 -11.58 -3.53 11.11
CA SER A 521 -11.87 -2.44 12.05
C SER A 521 -11.96 -2.93 13.48
N ASP A 522 -11.62 -2.08 14.44
CA ASP A 522 -11.89 -2.29 15.87
C ASP A 522 -13.26 -1.72 16.30
N GLN A 523 -14.14 -1.41 15.35
CA GLN A 523 -15.47 -0.89 15.65
C GLN A 523 -16.33 -1.93 16.40
N VAL A 524 -16.68 -1.63 17.64
CA VAL A 524 -17.49 -2.51 18.50
C VAL A 524 -18.99 -2.24 18.43
N ASP A 525 -19.43 -1.13 17.82
CA ASP A 525 -20.85 -0.88 17.57
C ASP A 525 -21.30 -1.65 16.33
N TYR A 526 -21.99 -2.77 16.55
CA TYR A 526 -22.49 -3.65 15.50
C TYR A 526 -23.40 -2.92 14.48
N ARG A 527 -24.02 -1.79 14.85
CA ARG A 527 -24.86 -0.99 13.95
C ARG A 527 -24.02 -0.22 12.90
N ARG A 528 -22.75 0.05 13.20
CA ARG A 528 -21.81 0.72 12.30
C ARG A 528 -21.02 -0.26 11.43
N CYS A 529 -20.82 -1.48 11.90
CA CYS A 529 -20.06 -2.51 11.19
C CYS A 529 -20.54 -2.75 9.73
N PRO A 530 -21.85 -2.81 9.43
CA PRO A 530 -22.29 -3.03 8.05
C PRO A 530 -21.80 -1.95 7.07
N SER A 531 -21.77 -0.68 7.46
CA SER A 531 -21.25 0.42 6.62
C SER A 531 -19.75 0.27 6.37
N VAL A 532 -18.99 -0.03 7.44
CA VAL A 532 -17.53 -0.24 7.36
C VAL A 532 -17.22 -1.47 6.49
N ILE A 533 -17.90 -2.61 6.72
CA ILE A 533 -17.73 -3.83 5.95
C ILE A 533 -17.98 -3.58 4.46
N THR A 534 -19.12 -2.95 4.12
CA THR A 534 -19.52 -2.70 2.73
C THR A 534 -18.49 -1.83 2.01
N GLY A 535 -17.99 -0.79 2.67
CA GLY A 535 -16.95 0.06 2.09
C GLY A 535 -15.59 -0.64 1.97
N CYS A 536 -15.20 -1.44 2.96
CA CYS A 536 -13.97 -2.23 2.90
C CYS A 536 -13.98 -3.29 1.80
N LEU A 537 -15.14 -3.88 1.48
CA LEU A 537 -15.29 -4.84 0.37
C LEU A 537 -14.96 -4.23 -1.01
N CYS A 538 -14.99 -2.91 -1.15
CA CYS A 538 -14.51 -2.25 -2.37
C CYS A 538 -12.97 -2.17 -2.43
N ASN A 539 -12.28 -2.30 -1.29
CA ASN A 539 -10.82 -2.18 -1.18
C ASN A 539 -10.12 -3.52 -0.97
N ILE A 540 -10.71 -4.40 -0.16
CA ILE A 540 -10.13 -5.68 0.29
C ILE A 540 -10.94 -6.81 -0.32
N LEU A 541 -10.28 -7.92 -0.66
CA LEU A 541 -10.97 -9.13 -1.14
C LEU A 541 -11.95 -9.64 -0.08
N PRO A 542 -13.17 -10.05 -0.45
CA PRO A 542 -14.12 -10.65 0.49
C PRO A 542 -13.51 -11.80 1.28
N GLU A 543 -12.67 -12.58 0.62
CA GLU A 543 -11.99 -13.71 1.20
C GLU A 543 -10.83 -13.37 2.15
N GLN A 544 -10.32 -12.13 2.13
CA GLN A 544 -9.30 -11.65 3.05
C GLN A 544 -9.86 -10.74 4.16
N LEU A 545 -11.10 -10.31 4.05
CA LEU A 545 -11.71 -9.38 5.00
C LEU A 545 -12.14 -10.12 6.27
N GLY A 546 -11.40 -9.92 7.36
CA GLY A 546 -11.75 -10.44 8.69
C GLY A 546 -12.88 -9.62 9.32
N VAL A 547 -14.11 -10.14 9.25
CA VAL A 547 -15.31 -9.45 9.74
C VAL A 547 -15.62 -9.88 11.17
N TRP A 548 -15.70 -8.91 12.08
CA TRP A 548 -16.14 -9.14 13.46
C TRP A 548 -17.66 -9.28 13.55
N CYS A 549 -18.10 -10.24 14.32
CA CYS A 549 -19.50 -10.44 14.69
C CYS A 549 -19.61 -10.39 16.23
N TYR A 550 -20.23 -9.31 16.74
CA TYR A 550 -20.41 -9.07 18.18
C TYR A 550 -21.83 -9.41 18.64
#